data_77d67b5396d76b910779b54f75f15cec
#
_entry.id   77d67b5396d76b910779b54f75f15cec
#
_cell.length_a   1.000
_cell.length_b   1.000
_cell.length_c   1.000
_cell.angle_alpha   90.00
_cell.angle_beta   90.00
_cell.angle_gamma   90.00
#
_symmetry.space_group_name_H-M   'P 1'
#
loop_
_entity.id
_entity.type
_entity.pdbx_description
1 polymer ?
#
loop_
_entity_poly.entity_id
_entity_poly.type
_entity_poly.pdbx_seq_one_letter_code
_entity_poly.pdbx_strand_id
1 'polypeptide(L)'
;MDAVKFHLPGKHYFLSHSVGAQPKTYDAAVARAYAQPWRSEGFNVWTPWFEALDAFKAGLAPILGADARDICPQPNVSSGVSKILFSLPERKGRNKIVLTEDDFPTVGFVLEQGRRMGYELVFLPGGERLADPEAWSRAFADDVQVVVATQVYSNTSVLAPVAEIASRARAAGAYSLIDAAQAAGALPVRLNQWRPDFAVGTSLKYLCGGTGAAWLWADPHSAASFEPRDVGWFSHEDPFEFDIHHFEYAPGASRFTGGTPSVAPLAGASAGHEIINARGIEAIYAHNQALLSRLFAALPADAFLSTTKAGARGSAALIKVRDYELAADALAKAGVGHDTRKGAVRISVHLYNDENDIDVLATAIEPYL
;
A
#
# COMPACT_ATOMS: atom_id res chain seq x y z
N MET A 1 5.67 22.43 -11.21
CA MET A 1 4.95 21.14 -11.35
C MET A 1 5.94 20.00 -11.15
N ASP A 2 5.54 18.95 -10.44
CA ASP A 2 6.41 17.78 -10.22
C ASP A 2 6.44 16.80 -11.41
N ALA A 3 5.59 16.99 -12.40
CA ALA A 3 5.53 16.18 -13.63
C ALA A 3 6.89 16.01 -14.33
N VAL A 4 7.72 17.07 -14.31
CA VAL A 4 9.06 17.04 -14.92
C VAL A 4 10.01 16.02 -14.28
N LYS A 5 9.71 15.53 -13.07
CA LYS A 5 10.52 14.55 -12.34
C LYS A 5 10.21 13.11 -12.76
N PHE A 6 9.17 12.89 -13.54
CA PHE A 6 8.67 11.55 -13.91
C PHE A 6 8.72 11.29 -15.41
N HIS A 7 8.82 10.02 -15.77
CA HIS A 7 8.49 9.54 -17.11
C HIS A 7 6.97 9.26 -17.13
N LEU A 8 6.23 10.07 -17.88
CA LEU A 8 4.78 9.92 -18.02
C LEU A 8 4.46 9.29 -19.37
N PRO A 9 4.02 8.02 -19.41
CA PRO A 9 3.53 7.40 -20.63
C PRO A 9 2.21 8.07 -21.04
N GLY A 10 2.18 8.72 -22.21
CA GLY A 10 1.04 9.53 -22.68
C GLY A 10 1.07 10.96 -22.14
N LYS A 11 0.01 11.74 -22.44
CA LYS A 11 -0.08 13.15 -22.06
C LYS A 11 -0.67 13.34 -20.65
N HIS A 12 -1.66 12.50 -20.30
CA HIS A 12 -2.50 12.61 -19.10
C HIS A 12 -2.50 11.28 -18.36
N TYR A 13 -1.60 11.11 -17.38
CA TYR A 13 -1.36 9.84 -16.70
C TYR A 13 -2.19 9.72 -15.43
N PHE A 14 -3.22 8.86 -15.43
CA PHE A 14 -4.13 8.66 -14.31
C PHE A 14 -4.09 7.24 -13.71
N LEU A 15 -2.93 6.59 -13.73
CA LEU A 15 -2.79 5.16 -13.36
C LEU A 15 -2.07 4.91 -12.03
N SER A 16 -1.84 5.93 -11.17
CA SER A 16 -1.12 5.76 -9.89
C SER A 16 -1.72 4.70 -8.97
N HIS A 17 -3.03 4.49 -9.03
CA HIS A 17 -3.72 3.43 -8.28
C HIS A 17 -3.34 2.01 -8.72
N SER A 18 -2.76 1.86 -9.89
CA SER A 18 -2.31 0.59 -10.50
C SER A 18 -0.78 0.52 -10.53
N VAL A 19 -0.16 1.43 -11.29
CA VAL A 19 1.29 1.59 -11.39
C VAL A 19 1.61 3.08 -11.32
N GLY A 20 2.40 3.53 -10.36
CA GLY A 20 2.90 4.90 -10.27
C GLY A 20 3.88 5.22 -11.40
N ALA A 21 3.93 6.48 -11.83
CA ALA A 21 4.87 6.91 -12.85
C ALA A 21 6.33 6.76 -12.37
N GLN A 22 7.22 6.31 -13.25
CA GLN A 22 8.62 6.10 -12.92
C GLN A 22 9.34 7.43 -12.69
N PRO A 23 10.02 7.63 -11.53
CA PRO A 23 10.93 8.76 -11.35
C PRO A 23 12.07 8.72 -12.35
N LYS A 24 12.45 9.88 -12.92
CA LYS A 24 13.60 9.98 -13.84
C LYS A 24 14.93 9.61 -13.20
N THR A 25 15.00 9.66 -11.88
CA THR A 25 16.19 9.29 -11.10
C THR A 25 16.23 7.80 -10.74
N TYR A 26 15.21 7.01 -11.10
CA TYR A 26 15.09 5.59 -10.73
C TYR A 26 16.30 4.77 -11.18
N ASP A 27 16.65 4.82 -12.47
CA ASP A 27 17.74 4.02 -13.03
C ASP A 27 19.11 4.42 -12.44
N ALA A 28 19.32 5.72 -12.19
CA ALA A 28 20.52 6.22 -11.54
C ALA A 28 20.61 5.76 -10.07
N ALA A 29 19.50 5.69 -9.35
CA ALA A 29 19.45 5.15 -7.99
C ALA A 29 19.82 3.66 -7.96
N VAL A 30 19.24 2.85 -8.84
CA VAL A 30 19.60 1.43 -8.99
C VAL A 30 21.06 1.26 -9.37
N ALA A 31 21.55 2.04 -10.35
CA ALA A 31 22.96 1.98 -10.78
C ALA A 31 23.91 2.28 -9.61
N ARG A 32 23.67 3.37 -8.87
CA ARG A 32 24.53 3.82 -7.77
C ARG A 32 24.51 2.87 -6.58
N ALA A 33 23.33 2.45 -6.12
CA ALA A 33 23.17 1.72 -4.86
C ALA A 33 23.27 0.20 -5.01
N TYR A 34 23.10 -0.34 -6.21
CA TYR A 34 23.11 -1.78 -6.45
C TYR A 34 24.17 -2.20 -7.49
N ALA A 35 24.09 -1.70 -8.73
CA ALA A 35 24.86 -2.28 -9.82
C ALA A 35 26.35 -1.88 -9.79
N GLN A 36 26.67 -0.63 -9.43
CA GLN A 36 28.06 -0.17 -9.33
C GLN A 36 28.81 -0.87 -8.21
N PRO A 37 28.29 -0.91 -6.95
CA PRO A 37 28.94 -1.67 -5.88
C PRO A 37 29.17 -3.13 -6.24
N TRP A 38 28.21 -3.78 -6.88
CA TRP A 38 28.37 -5.17 -7.32
C TRP A 38 29.54 -5.37 -8.29
N ARG A 39 29.80 -4.38 -9.13
CA ARG A 39 30.92 -4.43 -10.11
C ARG A 39 32.28 -4.12 -9.48
N SER A 40 32.34 -3.29 -8.45
CA SER A 40 33.58 -2.74 -7.92
C SER A 40 34.03 -3.29 -6.57
N GLU A 41 33.08 -3.67 -5.69
CA GLU A 41 33.38 -3.97 -4.28
C GLU A 41 33.68 -5.45 -3.99
N GLY A 42 33.42 -6.36 -4.92
CA GLY A 42 33.62 -7.79 -4.73
C GLY A 42 32.91 -8.31 -3.49
N PHE A 43 33.65 -8.88 -2.52
CA PHE A 43 33.08 -9.40 -1.27
C PHE A 43 32.49 -8.31 -0.36
N ASN A 44 32.98 -7.09 -0.44
CA ASN A 44 32.52 -5.97 0.40
C ASN A 44 31.16 -5.39 -0.06
N VAL A 45 30.56 -5.94 -1.10
CA VAL A 45 29.28 -5.47 -1.68
C VAL A 45 28.10 -5.45 -0.68
N TRP A 46 28.19 -6.23 0.38
CA TRP A 46 27.13 -6.27 1.41
C TRP A 46 26.94 -4.93 2.12
N THR A 47 28.02 -4.19 2.40
CA THR A 47 27.91 -2.89 3.07
C THR A 47 27.05 -1.89 2.27
N PRO A 48 27.35 -1.55 0.99
CA PRO A 48 26.50 -0.64 0.23
C PRO A 48 25.10 -1.21 -0.04
N TRP A 49 24.92 -2.53 -0.10
CA TRP A 49 23.59 -3.12 -0.21
C TRP A 49 22.74 -2.94 1.05
N PHE A 50 23.36 -3.07 2.26
CA PHE A 50 22.67 -2.75 3.51
C PHE A 50 22.30 -1.26 3.58
N GLU A 51 23.21 -0.38 3.15
CA GLU A 51 22.91 1.05 3.08
C GLU A 51 21.70 1.34 2.15
N ALA A 52 21.56 0.61 1.03
CA ALA A 52 20.40 0.73 0.16
C ALA A 52 19.09 0.26 0.83
N LEU A 53 19.12 -0.82 1.63
CA LEU A 53 17.98 -1.29 2.41
C LEU A 53 17.60 -0.27 3.50
N ASP A 54 18.58 0.30 4.16
CA ASP A 54 18.36 1.31 5.19
C ASP A 54 17.85 2.63 4.60
N ALA A 55 18.35 3.04 3.44
CA ALA A 55 17.83 4.19 2.69
C ALA A 55 16.37 4.02 2.28
N PHE A 56 15.97 2.82 1.85
CA PHE A 56 14.57 2.50 1.56
C PHE A 56 13.68 2.68 2.80
N LYS A 57 14.08 2.10 3.94
CA LYS A 57 13.35 2.20 5.20
C LYS A 57 13.27 3.66 5.68
N ALA A 58 14.41 4.36 5.65
CA ALA A 58 14.50 5.76 6.08
C ALA A 58 13.67 6.70 5.20
N GLY A 59 13.64 6.46 3.86
CA GLY A 59 12.82 7.23 2.94
C GLY A 59 11.31 6.97 3.11
N LEU A 60 10.94 5.75 3.49
CA LEU A 60 9.54 5.34 3.66
C LEU A 60 8.97 5.76 5.03
N ALA A 61 9.79 5.78 6.08
CA ALA A 61 9.38 6.05 7.45
C ALA A 61 8.58 7.36 7.64
N PRO A 62 9.01 8.53 7.14
CA PRO A 62 8.23 9.76 7.28
C PRO A 62 6.90 9.72 6.51
N ILE A 63 6.81 9.00 5.38
CA ILE A 63 5.58 8.84 4.60
C ILE A 63 4.54 8.03 5.38
N LEU A 64 5.00 7.06 6.16
CA LEU A 64 4.15 6.19 6.97
C LEU A 64 3.91 6.70 8.39
N GLY A 65 4.55 7.80 8.79
CA GLY A 65 4.53 8.26 10.19
C GLY A 65 5.02 7.17 11.13
N ALA A 66 6.16 6.56 10.81
CA ALA A 66 6.74 5.40 11.47
C ALA A 66 8.25 5.59 11.74
N ASP A 67 8.84 4.70 12.55
CA ASP A 67 10.29 4.57 12.66
C ASP A 67 10.83 3.58 11.63
N ALA A 68 11.97 3.88 11.03
CA ALA A 68 12.58 3.04 9.98
C ALA A 68 12.89 1.59 10.46
N ARG A 69 13.23 1.40 11.73
CA ARG A 69 13.51 0.08 12.34
C ARG A 69 12.28 -0.84 12.41
N ASP A 70 11.08 -0.25 12.39
CA ASP A 70 9.81 -0.99 12.47
C ASP A 70 9.27 -1.35 11.09
N ILE A 71 10.04 -1.07 10.03
CA ILE A 71 9.71 -1.37 8.63
C ILE A 71 10.60 -2.51 8.14
N CYS A 72 9.97 -3.57 7.65
CA CYS A 72 10.62 -4.70 6.98
C CYS A 72 10.32 -4.66 5.48
N PRO A 73 11.34 -4.53 4.60
CA PRO A 73 11.16 -4.65 3.16
C PRO A 73 10.58 -6.01 2.77
N GLN A 74 9.65 -6.01 1.82
CA GLN A 74 9.00 -7.21 1.28
C GLN A 74 8.98 -7.17 -0.25
N PRO A 75 8.95 -8.31 -0.94
CA PRO A 75 8.85 -8.32 -2.41
C PRO A 75 7.47 -7.85 -2.91
N ASN A 76 6.41 -8.09 -2.15
CA ASN A 76 5.03 -7.70 -2.46
C ASN A 76 4.15 -7.79 -1.20
N VAL A 77 2.92 -7.26 -1.29
CA VAL A 77 1.94 -7.28 -0.19
C VAL A 77 1.57 -8.72 0.21
N SER A 78 1.40 -9.63 -0.76
CA SER A 78 1.04 -11.03 -0.50
C SER A 78 2.05 -11.69 0.44
N SER A 79 3.36 -11.50 0.21
CA SER A 79 4.41 -12.03 1.06
C SER A 79 4.35 -11.46 2.48
N GLY A 80 4.10 -10.15 2.61
CA GLY A 80 3.93 -9.51 3.92
C GLY A 80 2.74 -10.09 4.69
N VAL A 81 1.56 -10.17 4.05
CA VAL A 81 0.34 -10.75 4.66
C VAL A 81 0.56 -12.22 5.02
N SER A 82 1.25 -12.99 4.17
CA SER A 82 1.57 -14.40 4.42
C SER A 82 2.44 -14.57 5.67
N LYS A 83 3.51 -13.76 5.80
CA LYS A 83 4.38 -13.78 6.98
C LYS A 83 3.61 -13.44 8.25
N ILE A 84 2.71 -12.45 8.20
CA ILE A 84 1.85 -12.10 9.32
C ILE A 84 0.93 -13.27 9.68
N LEU A 85 0.19 -13.83 8.71
CA LEU A 85 -0.73 -14.94 8.93
C LEU A 85 -0.02 -16.13 9.63
N PHE A 86 1.16 -16.52 9.11
CA PHE A 86 1.91 -17.65 9.64
C PHE A 86 2.72 -17.34 10.91
N SER A 87 2.71 -16.09 11.39
CA SER A 87 3.31 -15.69 12.67
C SER A 87 2.30 -15.60 13.83
N LEU A 88 1.00 -15.68 13.52
CA LEU A 88 -0.04 -15.50 14.53
C LEU A 88 0.06 -16.58 15.61
N PRO A 89 0.11 -16.22 16.91
CA PRO A 89 0.08 -17.18 17.98
C PRO A 89 -1.29 -17.84 18.11
N GLU A 90 -1.31 -19.10 18.53
CA GLU A 90 -2.55 -19.77 18.88
C GLU A 90 -3.15 -19.14 20.14
N ARG A 91 -4.44 -18.77 20.08
CA ARG A 91 -5.15 -18.16 21.20
C ARG A 91 -6.49 -18.86 21.38
N LYS A 92 -6.67 -19.50 22.53
CA LYS A 92 -7.88 -20.26 22.85
C LYS A 92 -9.13 -19.38 22.73
N GLY A 93 -10.09 -19.83 21.93
CA GLY A 93 -11.38 -19.16 21.70
C GLY A 93 -11.31 -18.01 20.69
N ARG A 94 -10.14 -17.74 20.06
CA ARG A 94 -9.99 -16.71 19.03
C ARG A 94 -9.52 -17.35 17.73
N ASN A 95 -10.46 -17.61 16.83
CA ASN A 95 -10.15 -18.27 15.56
C ASN A 95 -10.74 -17.56 14.33
N LYS A 96 -11.29 -16.33 14.51
CA LYS A 96 -11.84 -15.58 13.38
C LYS A 96 -10.88 -14.54 12.86
N ILE A 97 -10.77 -14.45 11.54
CA ILE A 97 -10.14 -13.36 10.81
C ILE A 97 -11.24 -12.57 10.11
N VAL A 98 -11.42 -11.33 10.50
CA VAL A 98 -12.46 -10.45 9.93
C VAL A 98 -11.83 -9.56 8.87
N LEU A 99 -12.42 -9.54 7.68
CA LEU A 99 -12.06 -8.70 6.54
C LEU A 99 -13.34 -8.24 5.83
N THR A 100 -13.23 -7.52 4.71
CA THR A 100 -14.38 -6.97 4.00
C THR A 100 -14.52 -7.55 2.59
N GLU A 101 -15.71 -7.49 2.01
CA GLU A 101 -15.95 -7.91 0.61
C GLU A 101 -15.25 -7.00 -0.42
N ASP A 102 -14.80 -5.81 -0.02
CA ASP A 102 -14.09 -4.85 -0.87
C ASP A 102 -12.56 -4.93 -0.73
N ASP A 103 -12.02 -5.79 0.14
CA ASP A 103 -10.59 -5.98 0.26
C ASP A 103 -9.98 -6.49 -1.05
N PHE A 104 -8.73 -6.10 -1.30
CA PHE A 104 -8.05 -6.52 -2.52
C PHE A 104 -7.86 -8.05 -2.52
N PRO A 105 -8.11 -8.73 -3.67
CA PRO A 105 -8.13 -10.21 -3.74
C PRO A 105 -6.92 -10.90 -3.12
N THR A 106 -5.73 -10.33 -3.25
CA THR A 106 -4.50 -10.86 -2.64
C THR A 106 -4.64 -11.08 -1.14
N VAL A 107 -5.23 -10.13 -0.42
CA VAL A 107 -5.41 -10.22 1.04
C VAL A 107 -6.34 -11.41 1.35
N GLY A 108 -7.48 -11.48 0.68
CA GLY A 108 -8.42 -12.60 0.85
C GLY A 108 -7.81 -13.95 0.50
N PHE A 109 -7.08 -14.05 -0.62
CA PHE A 109 -6.46 -15.32 -1.06
C PHE A 109 -5.39 -15.84 -0.10
N VAL A 110 -4.58 -14.94 0.47
CA VAL A 110 -3.60 -15.32 1.48
C VAL A 110 -4.28 -15.74 2.78
N LEU A 111 -5.24 -14.95 3.26
CA LEU A 111 -5.94 -15.25 4.51
C LEU A 111 -6.79 -16.54 4.42
N GLU A 112 -7.29 -16.90 3.23
CA GLU A 112 -7.98 -18.18 2.99
C GLU A 112 -7.09 -19.39 3.36
N GLN A 113 -5.75 -19.25 3.25
CA GLN A 113 -4.83 -20.31 3.68
C GLN A 113 -4.86 -20.53 5.20
N GLY A 114 -5.32 -19.55 5.97
CA GLY A 114 -5.53 -19.65 7.41
C GLY A 114 -6.57 -20.69 7.83
N ARG A 115 -7.49 -21.10 6.93
CA ARG A 115 -8.44 -22.18 7.19
C ARG A 115 -7.73 -23.51 7.52
N ARG A 116 -6.56 -23.75 6.91
CA ARG A 116 -5.73 -24.93 7.22
C ARG A 116 -5.10 -24.88 8.60
N MET A 117 -5.11 -23.69 9.22
CA MET A 117 -4.63 -23.44 10.58
C MET A 117 -5.80 -23.35 11.59
N GLY A 118 -7.04 -23.60 11.15
CA GLY A 118 -8.23 -23.57 11.98
C GLY A 118 -8.92 -22.20 12.07
N TYR A 119 -8.47 -21.20 11.27
CA TYR A 119 -9.15 -19.92 11.22
C TYR A 119 -10.42 -19.96 10.37
N GLU A 120 -11.42 -19.21 10.82
CA GLU A 120 -12.64 -18.89 10.07
C GLU A 120 -12.54 -17.47 9.51
N LEU A 121 -12.82 -17.30 8.21
CA LEU A 121 -12.90 -15.98 7.60
C LEU A 121 -14.32 -15.44 7.68
N VAL A 122 -14.45 -14.22 8.22
CA VAL A 122 -15.72 -13.49 8.35
C VAL A 122 -15.63 -12.24 7.48
N PHE A 123 -16.54 -12.12 6.51
CA PHE A 123 -16.59 -10.97 5.61
C PHE A 123 -17.63 -9.96 6.06
N LEU A 124 -17.20 -8.72 6.26
CA LEU A 124 -18.10 -7.58 6.44
C LEU A 124 -18.58 -7.08 5.08
N PRO A 125 -19.86 -6.69 4.95
CA PRO A 125 -20.36 -6.13 3.70
C PRO A 125 -19.61 -4.87 3.28
N GLY A 126 -19.28 -4.77 1.98
CA GLY A 126 -18.57 -3.65 1.39
C GLY A 126 -19.38 -2.37 1.19
N GLY A 127 -18.81 -1.43 0.45
CA GLY A 127 -19.41 -0.17 0.04
C GLY A 127 -19.14 0.99 0.98
N GLU A 128 -19.89 2.09 0.81
CA GLU A 128 -19.65 3.36 1.52
C GLU A 128 -19.78 3.26 3.05
N ARG A 129 -20.52 2.26 3.54
CA ARG A 129 -20.63 1.99 4.98
C ARG A 129 -19.30 1.76 5.67
N LEU A 130 -18.27 1.30 4.94
CA LEU A 130 -16.94 1.04 5.50
C LEU A 130 -16.23 2.31 5.99
N ALA A 131 -16.72 3.50 5.62
CA ALA A 131 -16.28 4.78 6.17
C ALA A 131 -16.85 5.05 7.58
N ASP A 132 -17.87 4.31 8.00
CA ASP A 132 -18.51 4.45 9.32
C ASP A 132 -17.89 3.44 10.29
N PRO A 133 -17.32 3.87 11.44
CA PRO A 133 -16.78 2.97 12.45
C PRO A 133 -17.80 1.92 12.97
N GLU A 134 -19.08 2.24 12.98
CA GLU A 134 -20.14 1.33 13.48
C GLU A 134 -20.38 0.14 12.54
N ALA A 135 -20.06 0.26 11.25
CA ALA A 135 -20.10 -0.87 10.32
C ALA A 135 -19.11 -2.00 10.70
N TRP A 136 -18.12 -1.69 11.54
CA TRP A 136 -17.08 -2.60 12.01
C TRP A 136 -17.41 -3.26 13.34
N SER A 137 -18.58 -3.03 13.94
CA SER A 137 -18.92 -3.51 15.29
C SER A 137 -18.73 -5.03 15.45
N ARG A 138 -19.04 -5.83 14.41
CA ARG A 138 -18.85 -7.28 14.43
C ARG A 138 -17.37 -7.72 14.38
N ALA A 139 -16.46 -6.84 13.98
CA ALA A 139 -15.03 -7.12 13.93
C ALA A 139 -14.38 -7.16 15.33
N PHE A 140 -15.10 -6.75 16.37
CA PHE A 140 -14.56 -6.63 17.72
C PHE A 140 -15.15 -7.66 18.70
N ALA A 141 -15.68 -8.78 18.20
CA ALA A 141 -16.17 -9.88 19.02
C ALA A 141 -15.02 -10.65 19.70
N ASP A 142 -15.31 -11.30 20.84
CA ASP A 142 -14.29 -11.96 21.67
C ASP A 142 -13.59 -13.14 20.99
N ASP A 143 -14.16 -13.70 19.92
CA ASP A 143 -13.62 -14.81 19.16
C ASP A 143 -12.79 -14.36 17.95
N VAL A 144 -12.61 -13.05 17.75
CA VAL A 144 -11.81 -12.50 16.66
C VAL A 144 -10.34 -12.51 17.04
N GLN A 145 -9.51 -13.13 16.17
CA GLN A 145 -8.05 -13.13 16.28
C GLN A 145 -7.45 -11.90 15.61
N VAL A 146 -7.91 -11.60 14.37
CA VAL A 146 -7.36 -10.50 13.56
C VAL A 146 -8.49 -9.73 12.89
N VAL A 147 -8.41 -8.40 12.94
CA VAL A 147 -9.20 -7.48 12.12
C VAL A 147 -8.31 -6.95 11.01
N VAL A 148 -8.71 -7.16 9.77
CA VAL A 148 -8.03 -6.63 8.59
C VAL A 148 -8.82 -5.46 8.03
N ALA A 149 -8.17 -4.32 7.86
CA ALA A 149 -8.80 -3.12 7.32
C ALA A 149 -7.93 -2.49 6.22
N THR A 150 -8.51 -2.31 5.05
CA THR A 150 -7.88 -1.55 3.96
C THR A 150 -8.14 -0.06 4.18
N GLN A 151 -7.08 0.76 4.25
CA GLN A 151 -7.24 2.20 4.49
C GLN A 151 -8.03 2.88 3.37
N VAL A 152 -7.76 2.52 2.10
CA VAL A 152 -8.52 3.00 0.94
C VAL A 152 -8.85 1.82 0.03
N TYR A 153 -10.11 1.57 -0.18
CA TYR A 153 -10.58 0.46 -1.02
C TYR A 153 -10.44 0.75 -2.51
N SER A 154 -9.82 -0.15 -3.26
CA SER A 154 -9.49 0.03 -4.67
C SER A 154 -10.70 0.07 -5.62
N ASN A 155 -11.84 -0.49 -5.18
CA ASN A 155 -13.07 -0.60 -5.97
C ASN A 155 -14.05 0.55 -5.72
N THR A 156 -13.95 1.23 -4.59
CA THR A 156 -14.92 2.23 -4.15
C THR A 156 -14.28 3.57 -3.78
N SER A 157 -12.94 3.58 -3.67
CA SER A 157 -12.17 4.73 -3.14
C SER A 157 -12.57 5.16 -1.72
N VAL A 158 -13.35 4.34 -1.01
CA VAL A 158 -13.79 4.63 0.37
C VAL A 158 -12.57 4.62 1.30
N LEU A 159 -12.48 5.64 2.13
CA LEU A 159 -11.49 5.78 3.20
C LEU A 159 -12.07 5.20 4.50
N ALA A 160 -11.49 4.10 4.98
CA ALA A 160 -11.88 3.49 6.23
C ALA A 160 -11.28 4.22 7.45
N PRO A 161 -11.94 4.21 8.61
CA PRO A 161 -11.48 4.86 9.84
C PRO A 161 -10.45 3.98 10.58
N VAL A 162 -9.31 3.69 9.92
CA VAL A 162 -8.33 2.69 10.37
C VAL A 162 -7.72 2.97 11.75
N ALA A 163 -7.60 4.24 12.14
CA ALA A 163 -7.14 4.63 13.48
C ALA A 163 -8.10 4.12 14.57
N GLU A 164 -9.40 4.29 14.35
CA GLU A 164 -10.42 3.83 15.27
C GLU A 164 -10.55 2.32 15.27
N ILE A 165 -10.48 1.69 14.07
CA ILE A 165 -10.50 0.22 13.94
C ILE A 165 -9.33 -0.39 14.72
N ALA A 166 -8.10 0.11 14.57
CA ALA A 166 -6.94 -0.38 15.32
C ALA A 166 -7.10 -0.19 16.84
N SER A 167 -7.67 0.95 17.26
CA SER A 167 -7.96 1.22 18.68
C SER A 167 -8.99 0.26 19.26
N ARG A 168 -10.12 0.05 18.55
CA ARG A 168 -11.19 -0.86 18.99
C ARG A 168 -10.73 -2.32 18.96
N ALA A 169 -9.96 -2.75 17.95
CA ALA A 169 -9.38 -4.09 17.89
C ALA A 169 -8.50 -4.36 19.11
N ARG A 170 -7.62 -3.42 19.45
CA ARG A 170 -6.76 -3.52 20.65
C ARG A 170 -7.58 -3.60 21.94
N ALA A 171 -8.63 -2.76 22.08
CA ALA A 171 -9.51 -2.78 23.24
C ALA A 171 -10.26 -4.12 23.39
N ALA A 172 -10.63 -4.74 22.28
CA ALA A 172 -11.25 -6.07 22.22
C ALA A 172 -10.23 -7.22 22.35
N GLY A 173 -8.93 -6.91 22.39
CA GLY A 173 -7.85 -7.89 22.43
C GLY A 173 -7.66 -8.65 21.10
N ALA A 174 -8.18 -8.16 19.98
CA ALA A 174 -7.88 -8.66 18.65
C ALA A 174 -6.64 -7.97 18.09
N TYR A 175 -5.89 -8.67 17.23
CA TYR A 175 -4.83 -8.04 16.43
C TYR A 175 -5.43 -7.25 15.26
N SER A 176 -4.69 -6.26 14.78
CA SER A 176 -5.07 -5.43 13.65
C SER A 176 -4.01 -5.44 12.55
N LEU A 177 -4.45 -5.61 11.30
CA LEU A 177 -3.65 -5.50 10.09
C LEU A 177 -4.24 -4.42 9.18
N ILE A 178 -3.44 -3.40 8.86
CA ILE A 178 -3.84 -2.32 7.95
C ILE A 178 -3.20 -2.51 6.57
N ASP A 179 -4.01 -2.61 5.52
CA ASP A 179 -3.52 -2.50 4.13
C ASP A 179 -3.54 -1.02 3.70
N ALA A 180 -2.36 -0.43 3.54
CA ALA A 180 -2.19 0.95 3.10
C ALA A 180 -1.72 1.07 1.63
N ALA A 181 -1.86 0.02 0.82
CA ALA A 181 -1.35 -0.02 -0.54
C ALA A 181 -1.98 1.02 -1.49
N GLN A 182 -3.19 1.50 -1.21
CA GLN A 182 -3.86 2.57 -1.97
C GLN A 182 -3.77 3.94 -1.26
N ALA A 183 -3.10 4.01 -0.12
CA ALA A 183 -3.01 5.22 0.69
C ALA A 183 -1.58 5.79 0.74
N ALA A 184 -0.58 4.94 1.00
CA ALA A 184 0.82 5.36 1.14
C ALA A 184 1.31 6.10 -0.11
N GLY A 185 1.77 7.34 0.08
CA GLY A 185 2.19 8.24 -0.99
C GLY A 185 1.09 9.17 -1.54
N ALA A 186 -0.19 8.90 -1.24
CA ALA A 186 -1.33 9.71 -1.70
C ALA A 186 -2.10 10.38 -0.56
N LEU A 187 -2.14 9.74 0.61
CA LEU A 187 -2.84 10.20 1.82
C LEU A 187 -1.95 10.04 3.04
N PRO A 188 -2.20 10.79 4.11
CA PRO A 188 -1.53 10.60 5.38
C PRO A 188 -1.71 9.18 5.93
N VAL A 189 -0.59 8.55 6.26
CA VAL A 189 -0.50 7.31 7.05
C VAL A 189 0.23 7.68 8.34
N ARG A 190 -0.22 7.20 9.50
CA ARG A 190 0.30 7.62 10.82
C ARG A 190 0.43 6.42 11.76
N LEU A 191 1.29 5.45 11.39
CA LEU A 191 1.38 4.15 12.06
C LEU A 191 1.74 4.27 13.53
N ASN A 192 2.70 5.14 13.89
CA ASN A 192 3.09 5.38 15.29
C ASN A 192 1.95 5.98 16.14
N GLN A 193 0.97 6.68 15.51
CA GLN A 193 -0.20 7.21 16.21
C GLN A 193 -1.33 6.20 16.29
N TRP A 194 -1.62 5.51 15.19
CA TRP A 194 -2.72 4.54 15.12
C TRP A 194 -2.41 3.25 15.89
N ARG A 195 -1.12 2.85 15.85
CA ARG A 195 -0.61 1.65 16.50
C ARG A 195 -1.41 0.39 16.17
N PRO A 196 -1.64 0.06 14.88
CA PRO A 196 -2.06 -1.30 14.55
C PRO A 196 -0.96 -2.28 14.95
N ASP A 197 -1.24 -3.58 15.00
CA ASP A 197 -0.17 -4.57 15.21
C ASP A 197 0.69 -4.71 13.96
N PHE A 198 0.05 -4.63 12.78
CA PHE A 198 0.72 -4.67 11.49
C PHE A 198 0.15 -3.68 10.48
N ALA A 199 1.00 -3.26 9.56
CA ALA A 199 0.59 -2.63 8.33
C ALA A 199 1.39 -3.17 7.15
N VAL A 200 0.77 -3.18 5.96
CA VAL A 200 1.41 -3.59 4.70
C VAL A 200 1.11 -2.59 3.60
N GLY A 201 2.00 -2.54 2.62
CA GLY A 201 1.79 -1.73 1.43
C GLY A 201 2.85 -1.98 0.36
N THR A 202 2.79 -1.21 -0.72
CA THR A 202 3.66 -1.38 -1.88
C THR A 202 4.13 -0.05 -2.42
N SER A 203 5.38 -0.01 -2.90
CA SER A 203 5.91 1.16 -3.61
C SER A 203 5.48 1.21 -5.09
N LEU A 204 4.81 0.19 -5.61
CA LEU A 204 4.37 0.11 -7.01
C LEU A 204 3.43 1.25 -7.42
N LYS A 205 2.55 1.69 -6.52
CA LYS A 205 1.44 2.61 -6.79
C LYS A 205 1.85 4.07 -6.56
N TYR A 206 1.21 4.74 -5.63
CA TYR A 206 1.44 6.18 -5.34
C TYR A 206 2.84 6.50 -4.80
N LEU A 207 3.60 5.51 -4.34
CA LEU A 207 5.00 5.67 -3.97
C LEU A 207 5.96 5.68 -5.17
N CYS A 208 5.48 5.39 -6.40
CA CYS A 208 6.22 5.48 -7.66
C CYS A 208 7.54 4.67 -7.68
N GLY A 209 7.60 3.56 -6.92
CA GLY A 209 8.82 2.77 -6.70
C GLY A 209 8.92 1.49 -7.52
N GLY A 210 7.98 1.21 -8.42
CA GLY A 210 7.98 -0.01 -9.25
C GLY A 210 7.66 -1.29 -8.50
N THR A 211 7.84 -2.42 -9.19
CA THR A 211 7.59 -3.77 -8.65
C THR A 211 8.74 -4.26 -7.77
N GLY A 212 8.48 -5.21 -6.88
CA GLY A 212 9.51 -5.84 -6.04
C GLY A 212 9.89 -5.03 -4.79
N ALA A 213 9.27 -3.87 -4.58
CA ALA A 213 9.48 -2.99 -3.42
C ALA A 213 8.16 -2.80 -2.67
N ALA A 214 7.90 -3.67 -1.73
CA ALA A 214 6.80 -3.59 -0.78
C ALA A 214 7.36 -3.53 0.65
N TRP A 215 6.48 -3.39 1.61
CA TRP A 215 6.86 -3.25 3.01
C TRP A 215 5.82 -3.86 3.95
N LEU A 216 6.31 -4.30 5.09
CA LEU A 216 5.58 -4.67 6.28
C LEU A 216 6.06 -3.78 7.40
N TRP A 217 5.16 -3.20 8.16
CA TRP A 217 5.43 -2.53 9.42
C TRP A 217 4.85 -3.36 10.56
N ALA A 218 5.60 -3.50 11.65
CA ALA A 218 5.14 -4.19 12.86
C ALA A 218 5.27 -3.27 14.07
N ASP A 219 4.23 -3.20 14.92
CA ASP A 219 4.24 -2.40 16.14
C ASP A 219 5.39 -2.89 17.05
N PRO A 220 6.37 -2.04 17.42
CA PRO A 220 7.49 -2.43 18.27
C PRO A 220 7.08 -2.99 19.64
N HIS A 221 5.87 -2.65 20.12
CA HIS A 221 5.36 -3.15 21.39
C HIS A 221 4.80 -4.58 21.32
N SER A 222 4.34 -5.02 20.15
CA SER A 222 3.75 -6.36 19.97
C SER A 222 4.60 -7.29 19.09
N ALA A 223 5.52 -6.76 18.31
CA ALA A 223 6.30 -7.52 17.32
C ALA A 223 6.98 -8.77 17.91
N ALA A 224 7.47 -8.70 19.18
CA ALA A 224 8.10 -9.84 19.84
C ALA A 224 7.16 -11.02 20.12
N SER A 225 5.85 -10.79 20.10
CA SER A 225 4.83 -11.83 20.33
C SER A 225 4.55 -12.68 19.08
N PHE A 226 5.13 -12.33 17.93
CA PHE A 226 4.89 -13.00 16.66
C PHE A 226 6.15 -13.74 16.21
N GLU A 227 5.97 -15.00 15.84
CA GLU A 227 7.06 -15.89 15.40
C GLU A 227 6.81 -16.29 13.94
N PRO A 228 7.36 -15.55 12.96
CA PRO A 228 7.23 -15.91 11.56
C PRO A 228 7.73 -17.31 11.28
N ARG A 229 6.95 -18.10 10.53
CA ARG A 229 7.37 -19.44 10.08
C ARG A 229 8.12 -19.41 8.75
N ASP A 230 7.95 -18.35 7.96
CA ASP A 230 8.73 -18.07 6.76
C ASP A 230 9.97 -17.27 7.16
N VAL A 231 10.99 -17.98 7.61
CA VAL A 231 12.25 -17.44 8.10
C VAL A 231 13.41 -17.78 7.16
N GLY A 232 14.48 -17.03 7.29
CA GLY A 232 15.76 -17.25 6.63
C GLY A 232 16.87 -16.55 7.41
N TRP A 233 18.07 -16.56 6.89
CA TRP A 233 19.24 -16.03 7.60
C TRP A 233 19.12 -14.54 7.94
N PHE A 234 18.33 -13.72 7.20
CA PHE A 234 18.02 -12.33 7.55
C PHE A 234 16.85 -12.18 8.56
N SER A 235 16.25 -13.28 9.00
CA SER A 235 15.32 -13.28 10.12
C SER A 235 16.04 -13.53 11.45
N HIS A 236 17.31 -13.94 11.40
CA HIS A 236 18.17 -14.16 12.55
C HIS A 236 18.74 -12.83 13.05
N GLU A 237 19.01 -12.73 14.37
CA GLU A 237 19.55 -11.51 14.97
C GLU A 237 20.94 -11.16 14.44
N ASP A 238 21.80 -12.18 14.19
CA ASP A 238 23.06 -12.03 13.44
C ASP A 238 23.05 -12.88 12.16
N PRO A 239 22.73 -12.29 11.00
CA PRO A 239 22.71 -13.03 9.73
C PRO A 239 24.04 -13.69 9.33
N PHE A 240 25.17 -13.29 9.92
CA PHE A 240 26.51 -13.79 9.58
C PHE A 240 27.11 -14.74 10.62
N GLU A 241 26.35 -15.16 11.64
CA GLU A 241 26.79 -16.17 12.59
C GLU A 241 27.02 -17.54 11.92
N PHE A 242 26.15 -17.93 10.97
CA PHE A 242 26.21 -19.18 10.20
C PHE A 242 26.19 -20.48 11.00
N ASP A 243 25.72 -20.46 12.27
CA ASP A 243 25.48 -21.68 13.02
C ASP A 243 24.08 -22.25 12.74
N ILE A 244 24.02 -23.39 12.04
CA ILE A 244 22.75 -24.06 11.67
C ILE A 244 21.99 -24.59 12.91
N HIS A 245 22.62 -24.74 14.05
CA HIS A 245 22.03 -25.24 15.28
C HIS A 245 21.54 -24.12 16.22
N HIS A 246 21.83 -22.86 15.87
CA HIS A 246 21.42 -21.71 16.63
C HIS A 246 20.56 -20.78 15.79
N PHE A 247 19.34 -20.52 16.25
CA PHE A 247 18.44 -19.55 15.62
C PHE A 247 17.71 -18.73 16.68
N GLU A 248 17.96 -17.43 16.65
CA GLU A 248 17.21 -16.45 17.43
C GLU A 248 16.60 -15.39 16.50
N TYR A 249 15.34 -15.02 16.75
CA TYR A 249 14.67 -14.02 15.92
C TYR A 249 15.33 -12.66 16.06
N ALA A 250 15.57 -12.01 14.92
CA ALA A 250 15.94 -10.61 14.88
C ALA A 250 14.90 -9.74 15.61
N PRO A 251 15.32 -8.63 16.24
CA PRO A 251 14.41 -7.75 16.96
C PRO A 251 13.43 -7.02 16.02
N GLY A 252 12.26 -6.67 16.55
CA GLY A 252 11.25 -5.85 15.86
C GLY A 252 10.80 -6.44 14.53
N ALA A 253 10.62 -5.57 13.52
CA ALA A 253 10.14 -5.96 12.20
C ALA A 253 11.16 -6.80 11.40
N SER A 254 12.45 -6.76 11.75
CA SER A 254 13.50 -7.48 11.02
C SER A 254 13.29 -9.00 11.02
N ARG A 255 12.62 -9.56 12.04
CA ARG A 255 12.25 -11.00 12.11
C ARG A 255 11.43 -11.49 10.91
N PHE A 256 10.73 -10.56 10.21
CA PHE A 256 9.91 -10.85 9.05
C PHE A 256 10.68 -10.79 7.71
N THR A 257 12.01 -10.60 7.71
CA THR A 257 12.79 -10.44 6.47
C THR A 257 12.84 -11.74 5.66
N GLY A 258 13.20 -12.86 6.28
CA GLY A 258 13.34 -14.15 5.57
C GLY A 258 14.73 -14.35 4.98
N GLY A 259 14.82 -14.71 3.72
CA GLY A 259 16.08 -14.91 2.98
C GLY A 259 16.73 -13.61 2.54
N THR A 260 17.65 -13.69 1.59
CA THR A 260 18.35 -12.54 1.03
C THR A 260 17.37 -11.52 0.44
N PRO A 261 17.40 -10.25 0.89
CA PRO A 261 16.48 -9.23 0.41
C PRO A 261 16.80 -8.79 -1.03
N SER A 262 15.77 -8.36 -1.76
CA SER A 262 15.91 -7.84 -3.13
C SER A 262 16.37 -6.39 -3.10
N VAL A 263 17.67 -6.12 -3.31
CA VAL A 263 18.25 -4.78 -3.16
C VAL A 263 17.86 -3.82 -4.31
N ALA A 264 17.95 -4.27 -5.57
CA ALA A 264 17.75 -3.40 -6.72
C ALA A 264 16.38 -2.70 -6.75
N PRO A 265 15.23 -3.38 -6.55
CA PRO A 265 13.93 -2.73 -6.50
C PRO A 265 13.81 -1.71 -5.36
N LEU A 266 14.40 -2.00 -4.20
CA LEU A 266 14.35 -1.12 -3.04
C LEU A 266 15.17 0.15 -3.26
N ALA A 267 16.37 0.02 -3.88
CA ALA A 267 17.19 1.15 -4.30
C ALA A 267 16.44 2.06 -5.29
N GLY A 268 15.77 1.46 -6.29
CA GLY A 268 14.95 2.21 -7.24
C GLY A 268 13.76 2.92 -6.61
N ALA A 269 13.08 2.25 -5.67
CA ALA A 269 11.90 2.81 -4.98
C ALA A 269 12.25 4.03 -4.13
N SER A 270 13.46 4.12 -3.59
CA SER A 270 13.93 5.29 -2.83
C SER A 270 13.83 6.59 -3.62
N ALA A 271 13.97 6.55 -4.95
CA ALA A 271 13.80 7.72 -5.81
C ALA A 271 12.37 8.30 -5.76
N GLY A 272 11.35 7.45 -5.68
CA GLY A 272 9.96 7.87 -5.49
C GLY A 272 9.74 8.46 -4.09
N HIS A 273 10.28 7.82 -3.06
CA HIS A 273 10.18 8.29 -1.68
C HIS A 273 10.81 9.67 -1.50
N GLU A 274 11.96 9.95 -2.11
CA GLU A 274 12.62 11.27 -2.09
C GLU A 274 11.70 12.36 -2.64
N ILE A 275 11.05 12.12 -3.79
CA ILE A 275 10.14 13.10 -4.41
C ILE A 275 8.92 13.37 -3.53
N ILE A 276 8.32 12.31 -2.96
CA ILE A 276 7.14 12.40 -2.10
C ILE A 276 7.47 13.15 -0.81
N ASN A 277 8.59 12.81 -0.16
CA ASN A 277 9.06 13.50 1.04
C ASN A 277 9.35 14.98 0.78
N ALA A 278 9.98 15.30 -0.35
CA ALA A 278 10.26 16.68 -0.74
C ALA A 278 8.99 17.52 -0.97
N ARG A 279 7.90 16.89 -1.45
CA ARG A 279 6.60 17.55 -1.64
C ARG A 279 5.79 17.64 -0.35
N GLY A 280 5.89 16.64 0.50
CA GLY A 280 5.10 16.47 1.72
C GLY A 280 3.73 15.85 1.47
N ILE A 281 3.37 14.88 2.31
CA ILE A 281 2.17 14.05 2.10
C ILE A 281 0.87 14.84 2.25
N GLU A 282 0.80 15.81 3.16
CA GLU A 282 -0.36 16.69 3.34
C GLU A 282 -0.59 17.57 2.10
N ALA A 283 0.49 18.09 1.50
CA ALA A 283 0.39 18.89 0.28
C ALA A 283 -0.04 18.02 -0.92
N ILE A 284 0.43 16.79 -1.02
CA ILE A 284 0.00 15.82 -2.04
C ILE A 284 -1.48 15.48 -1.85
N TYR A 285 -1.90 15.20 -0.62
CA TYR A 285 -3.31 14.88 -0.32
C TYR A 285 -4.22 16.05 -0.66
N ALA A 286 -3.90 17.27 -0.23
CA ALA A 286 -4.68 18.47 -0.54
C ALA A 286 -4.79 18.70 -2.06
N HIS A 287 -3.69 18.55 -2.78
CA HIS A 287 -3.63 18.64 -4.24
C HIS A 287 -4.54 17.59 -4.91
N ASN A 288 -4.43 16.34 -4.52
CA ASN A 288 -5.25 15.25 -5.06
C ASN A 288 -6.74 15.48 -4.80
N GLN A 289 -7.11 15.95 -3.61
CA GLN A 289 -8.49 16.26 -3.25
C GLN A 289 -9.06 17.44 -4.04
N ALA A 290 -8.24 18.44 -4.35
CA ALA A 290 -8.65 19.58 -5.20
C ALA A 290 -8.95 19.13 -6.63
N LEU A 291 -8.07 18.29 -7.23
CA LEU A 291 -8.26 17.74 -8.57
C LEU A 291 -9.50 16.84 -8.65
N LEU A 292 -9.70 15.96 -7.67
CA LEU A 292 -10.93 15.14 -7.61
C LEU A 292 -12.18 15.98 -7.43
N SER A 293 -12.14 17.05 -6.62
CA SER A 293 -13.29 17.95 -6.46
C SER A 293 -13.65 18.67 -7.76
N ARG A 294 -12.63 19.06 -8.56
CA ARG A 294 -12.85 19.60 -9.91
C ARG A 294 -13.53 18.59 -10.83
N LEU A 295 -13.05 17.33 -10.84
CA LEU A 295 -13.65 16.24 -11.62
C LEU A 295 -15.11 15.99 -11.23
N PHE A 296 -15.40 15.92 -9.94
CA PHE A 296 -16.76 15.70 -9.42
C PHE A 296 -17.72 16.87 -9.67
N ALA A 297 -17.18 18.08 -9.85
CA ALA A 297 -17.96 19.24 -10.24
C ALA A 297 -18.20 19.29 -11.77
N ALA A 298 -17.31 18.71 -12.56
CA ALA A 298 -17.38 18.72 -14.02
C ALA A 298 -18.32 17.65 -14.60
N LEU A 299 -18.59 16.56 -13.88
CA LEU A 299 -19.41 15.43 -14.36
C LEU A 299 -20.64 15.22 -13.46
N PRO A 300 -21.74 14.62 -13.99
CA PRO A 300 -22.93 14.31 -13.22
C PRO A 300 -22.62 13.42 -12.00
N ALA A 301 -23.27 13.68 -10.88
CA ALA A 301 -23.01 12.97 -9.62
C ALA A 301 -23.29 11.46 -9.69
N ASP A 302 -24.29 11.05 -10.48
CA ASP A 302 -24.69 9.65 -10.70
C ASP A 302 -23.77 8.89 -11.67
N ALA A 303 -22.81 9.60 -12.29
CA ALA A 303 -21.76 8.99 -13.10
C ALA A 303 -20.69 8.27 -12.26
N PHE A 304 -20.63 8.49 -10.94
CA PHE A 304 -19.58 7.92 -10.11
C PHE A 304 -20.04 6.67 -9.36
N LEU A 305 -19.26 5.58 -9.50
CA LEU A 305 -19.41 4.35 -8.72
C LEU A 305 -18.55 4.37 -7.44
N SER A 306 -17.60 5.28 -7.35
CA SER A 306 -16.80 5.53 -6.15
C SER A 306 -17.40 6.66 -5.32
N THR A 307 -17.09 6.68 -4.02
CA THR A 307 -17.55 7.78 -3.16
C THR A 307 -16.98 9.13 -3.61
N THR A 308 -17.84 10.13 -3.72
CA THR A 308 -17.47 11.53 -4.01
C THR A 308 -17.36 12.38 -2.74
N LYS A 309 -17.75 11.82 -1.57
CA LYS A 309 -17.80 12.52 -0.30
C LYS A 309 -16.42 12.96 0.15
N ALA A 310 -16.23 14.28 0.31
CA ALA A 310 -15.00 14.83 0.86
C ALA A 310 -14.69 14.27 2.25
N GLY A 311 -13.42 13.97 2.53
CA GLY A 311 -12.97 13.41 3.81
C GLY A 311 -13.26 11.90 3.99
N ALA A 312 -14.02 11.27 3.09
CA ALA A 312 -14.31 9.84 3.12
C ALA A 312 -13.80 9.11 1.85
N ARG A 313 -12.93 9.74 1.07
CA ARG A 313 -12.42 9.22 -0.20
C ARG A 313 -10.89 9.20 -0.29
N GLY A 314 -10.36 8.28 -1.09
CA GLY A 314 -8.96 8.23 -1.48
C GLY A 314 -8.61 9.18 -2.61
N SER A 315 -7.65 8.77 -3.47
CA SER A 315 -7.14 9.57 -4.60
C SER A 315 -7.53 8.97 -5.97
N ALA A 316 -8.54 8.09 -6.01
CA ALA A 316 -9.05 7.48 -7.24
C ALA A 316 -10.55 7.75 -7.41
N ALA A 317 -11.04 7.66 -8.65
CA ALA A 317 -12.45 7.70 -8.99
C ALA A 317 -12.79 6.59 -9.99
N LEU A 318 -14.02 6.03 -9.87
CA LEU A 318 -14.61 5.11 -10.82
C LEU A 318 -15.77 5.78 -11.50
N ILE A 319 -15.70 5.90 -12.81
CA ILE A 319 -16.68 6.60 -13.64
C ILE A 319 -17.47 5.57 -14.45
N LYS A 320 -18.78 5.51 -14.20
CA LYS A 320 -19.70 4.67 -14.95
C LYS A 320 -19.86 5.21 -16.36
N VAL A 321 -19.75 4.33 -17.34
CA VAL A 321 -19.95 4.66 -18.75
C VAL A 321 -20.97 3.71 -19.36
N ARG A 322 -21.69 4.17 -20.41
CA ARG A 322 -22.68 3.34 -21.11
C ARG A 322 -22.03 2.24 -21.94
N ASP A 323 -20.88 2.56 -22.54
CA ASP A 323 -20.07 1.63 -23.34
C ASP A 323 -18.60 1.88 -23.03
N TYR A 324 -17.97 0.90 -22.39
CA TYR A 324 -16.57 1.02 -21.95
C TYR A 324 -15.62 1.08 -23.15
N GLU A 325 -15.83 0.29 -24.19
CA GLU A 325 -14.90 0.23 -25.33
C GLU A 325 -14.86 1.57 -26.08
N LEU A 326 -16.03 2.17 -26.32
CA LEU A 326 -16.12 3.49 -26.95
C LEU A 326 -15.52 4.59 -26.09
N ALA A 327 -15.77 4.56 -24.76
CA ALA A 327 -15.17 5.51 -23.83
C ALA A 327 -13.65 5.36 -23.75
N ALA A 328 -13.14 4.12 -23.70
CA ALA A 328 -11.72 3.83 -23.69
C ALA A 328 -11.01 4.31 -24.97
N ASP A 329 -11.62 4.11 -26.13
CA ASP A 329 -11.10 4.63 -27.40
C ASP A 329 -11.02 6.16 -27.43
N ALA A 330 -12.03 6.85 -26.91
CA ALA A 330 -12.04 8.31 -26.82
C ALA A 330 -10.95 8.82 -25.88
N LEU A 331 -10.81 8.20 -24.71
CA LEU A 331 -9.77 8.52 -23.73
C LEU A 331 -8.37 8.28 -24.30
N ALA A 332 -8.16 7.16 -25.01
CA ALA A 332 -6.90 6.86 -25.67
C ALA A 332 -6.55 7.91 -26.74
N LYS A 333 -7.52 8.34 -27.56
CA LYS A 333 -7.34 9.43 -28.55
C LYS A 333 -6.99 10.76 -27.89
N ALA A 334 -7.54 11.02 -26.70
CA ALA A 334 -7.20 12.20 -25.90
C ALA A 334 -5.85 12.07 -25.18
N GLY A 335 -5.20 10.90 -25.20
CA GLY A 335 -3.93 10.63 -24.53
C GLY A 335 -4.08 10.42 -23.03
N VAL A 336 -5.27 10.00 -22.57
CA VAL A 336 -5.60 9.75 -21.15
C VAL A 336 -5.32 8.29 -20.78
N GLY A 337 -4.35 8.08 -19.91
CA GLY A 337 -4.03 6.77 -19.33
C GLY A 337 -5.01 6.41 -18.21
N HIS A 338 -5.75 5.31 -18.37
CA HIS A 338 -6.75 4.81 -17.41
C HIS A 338 -6.76 3.28 -17.39
N ASP A 339 -7.47 2.69 -16.43
CA ASP A 339 -7.83 1.26 -16.48
C ASP A 339 -9.32 1.05 -16.21
N THR A 340 -9.74 -0.20 -16.12
CA THR A 340 -11.14 -0.56 -15.85
C THR A 340 -11.30 -1.34 -14.55
N ARG A 341 -12.43 -1.13 -13.89
CA ARG A 341 -12.89 -1.95 -12.78
C ARG A 341 -14.41 -2.13 -12.85
N LYS A 342 -14.88 -3.38 -12.88
CA LYS A 342 -16.33 -3.69 -12.99
C LYS A 342 -17.01 -3.00 -14.19
N GLY A 343 -16.31 -2.85 -15.32
CA GLY A 343 -16.83 -2.19 -16.52
C GLY A 343 -16.88 -0.65 -16.46
N ALA A 344 -16.38 -0.04 -15.38
CA ALA A 344 -16.24 1.41 -15.26
C ALA A 344 -14.83 1.87 -15.62
N VAL A 345 -14.68 3.10 -16.07
CA VAL A 345 -13.38 3.76 -16.20
C VAL A 345 -12.87 4.11 -14.83
N ARG A 346 -11.66 3.63 -14.49
CA ARG A 346 -11.00 3.96 -13.24
C ARG A 346 -9.79 4.85 -13.51
N ILE A 347 -9.71 5.94 -12.76
CA ILE A 347 -8.62 6.92 -12.80
C ILE A 347 -8.12 7.21 -11.40
N SER A 348 -6.91 7.75 -11.31
CA SER A 348 -6.40 8.35 -10.08
C SER A 348 -5.55 9.56 -10.37
N VAL A 349 -5.62 10.54 -9.47
CA VAL A 349 -4.80 11.74 -9.51
C VAL A 349 -3.60 11.60 -8.57
N HIS A 350 -2.50 12.26 -8.91
CA HIS A 350 -1.30 12.30 -8.10
C HIS A 350 -0.53 13.60 -8.36
N LEU A 351 0.59 13.79 -7.69
CA LEU A 351 1.42 15.01 -7.66
C LEU A 351 1.88 15.50 -9.04
N TYR A 352 1.78 14.71 -10.08
CA TYR A 352 2.14 15.07 -11.46
C TYR A 352 0.95 15.45 -12.35
N ASN A 353 -0.29 15.30 -11.85
CA ASN A 353 -1.48 15.77 -12.57
C ASN A 353 -1.77 17.24 -12.28
N ASP A 354 -2.49 17.89 -13.17
CA ASP A 354 -2.96 19.26 -13.03
C ASP A 354 -4.43 19.44 -13.45
N GLU A 355 -4.93 20.68 -13.38
CA GLU A 355 -6.32 21.00 -13.73
C GLU A 355 -6.63 20.72 -15.21
N ASN A 356 -5.66 20.96 -16.11
CA ASN A 356 -5.83 20.66 -17.52
C ASN A 356 -6.02 19.16 -17.78
N ASP A 357 -5.32 18.30 -17.00
CA ASP A 357 -5.53 16.84 -17.09
C ASP A 357 -7.00 16.47 -16.78
N ILE A 358 -7.57 17.11 -15.76
CA ILE A 358 -8.97 16.88 -15.37
C ILE A 358 -9.93 17.37 -16.45
N ASP A 359 -9.69 18.53 -17.04
CA ASP A 359 -10.55 19.11 -18.08
C ASP A 359 -10.55 18.25 -19.36
N VAL A 360 -9.37 17.74 -19.76
CA VAL A 360 -9.26 16.82 -20.89
C VAL A 360 -9.99 15.50 -20.60
N LEU A 361 -9.80 14.92 -19.42
CA LEU A 361 -10.49 13.70 -18.98
C LEU A 361 -12.02 13.90 -19.02
N ALA A 362 -12.52 14.97 -18.39
CA ALA A 362 -13.97 15.24 -18.33
C ALA A 362 -14.56 15.44 -19.70
N THR A 363 -13.93 16.25 -20.56
CA THR A 363 -14.40 16.48 -21.95
C THR A 363 -14.42 15.19 -22.76
N ALA A 364 -13.42 14.33 -22.63
CA ALA A 364 -13.31 13.10 -23.40
C ALA A 364 -14.34 12.04 -22.99
N ILE A 365 -14.72 11.99 -21.68
CA ILE A 365 -15.60 10.94 -21.15
C ILE A 365 -17.09 11.34 -21.16
N GLU A 366 -17.41 12.64 -21.06
CA GLU A 366 -18.79 13.18 -20.96
C GLU A 366 -19.77 12.59 -21.98
N PRO A 367 -19.43 12.44 -23.29
CA PRO A 367 -20.36 11.88 -24.29
C PRO A 367 -20.78 10.43 -24.01
N TYR A 368 -20.09 9.73 -23.13
CA TYR A 368 -20.28 8.30 -22.85
C TYR A 368 -20.95 8.02 -21.48
N LEU A 369 -21.32 9.06 -20.76
CA LEU A 369 -22.02 8.95 -19.46
C LEU A 369 -23.49 8.59 -19.59
#